data_d3149509395796a9dc50ec0420bc8c1f
#
_entry.id   d3149509395796a9dc50ec0420bc8c1f
#
_cell.length_a   1.000
_cell.length_b   1.000
_cell.length_c   1.000
_cell.angle_alpha   90.00
_cell.angle_beta   90.00
_cell.angle_gamma   90.00
#
_symmetry.space_group_name_H-M   'P 1'
#
loop_
_entity.id
_entity.type
_entity.pdbx_description
1 polymer ?
#
loop_
_entity_poly.entity_id
_entity_poly.type
_entity_poly.pdbx_seq_one_letter_code
_entity_poly.pdbx_strand_id
1 'polypeptide(L)' 'MKITLKYFGMIAESLAKQEEELSMEKSQTVSDLRDQLEKIYPKLKSIDYRIAVNQSLVESNYSIQQDSEVALLPPFAGG' A
#
# COMPACT_ATOMS: atom_id res chain seq x y z
N MET A 1 -11.84 9.81 4.88
CA MET A 1 -11.89 8.52 4.20
C MET A 1 -10.88 7.56 4.84
N LYS A 2 -11.30 6.34 5.11
CA LYS A 2 -10.43 5.34 5.72
C LYS A 2 -10.18 4.18 4.78
N ILE A 3 -8.96 3.66 4.82
CA ILE A 3 -8.60 2.45 4.11
C ILE A 3 -7.85 1.52 5.07
N THR A 4 -7.85 0.24 4.75
CA THR A 4 -7.09 -0.75 5.50
C THR A 4 -5.86 -1.10 4.69
N LEU A 5 -4.69 -0.98 5.32
CA LEU A 5 -3.42 -1.34 4.69
C LEU A 5 -2.99 -2.70 5.21
N LYS A 6 -2.57 -3.58 4.30
CA LYS A 6 -2.03 -4.88 4.67
C LYS A 6 -0.65 -5.02 4.09
N TYR A 7 0.27 -5.50 4.90
CA TYR A 7 1.67 -5.66 4.51
C TYR A 7 2.04 -7.14 4.53
N PHE A 8 2.78 -7.57 3.54
CA PHE A 8 3.13 -8.97 3.39
C PHE A 8 4.63 -9.17 3.25
N GLY A 9 5.10 -10.36 3.67
CA GLY A 9 6.48 -10.77 3.48
C GLY A 9 7.48 -9.82 4.08
N MET A 10 8.51 -9.51 3.31
CA MET A 10 9.59 -8.64 3.79
C MET A 10 9.11 -7.24 4.11
N ILE A 11 8.01 -6.81 3.52
CA ILE A 11 7.46 -5.49 3.80
C ILE A 11 6.94 -5.46 5.23
N ALA A 12 6.18 -6.48 5.61
CA ALA A 12 5.66 -6.58 6.97
C ALA A 12 6.80 -6.64 7.99
N GLU A 13 7.87 -7.35 7.65
CA GLU A 13 9.03 -7.45 8.53
C GLU A 13 9.72 -6.10 8.68
N SER A 14 9.89 -5.38 7.57
CA SER A 14 10.54 -4.07 7.60
C SER A 14 9.76 -3.05 8.41
N LEU A 15 8.45 -3.08 8.32
CA LEU A 15 7.61 -2.11 9.00
C LEU A 15 7.20 -2.57 10.40
N ALA A 16 7.48 -3.83 10.74
CA ALA A 16 7.15 -4.44 12.02
C ALA A 16 5.65 -4.39 12.31
N LYS A 17 4.85 -4.58 11.27
CA LYS A 17 3.40 -4.66 11.40
C LYS A 17 2.81 -5.35 10.19
N GLN A 18 1.64 -5.95 10.37
CA GLN A 18 0.99 -6.71 9.31
C GLN A 18 -0.20 -5.96 8.71
N GLU A 19 -0.82 -5.08 9.46
CA GLU A 19 -1.90 -4.26 8.92
C GLU A 19 -2.11 -3.04 9.78
N GLU A 20 -2.75 -2.03 9.21
CA GLU A 20 -3.12 -0.84 9.94
C GLU A 20 -4.19 -0.09 9.15
N GLU A 21 -4.89 0.80 9.83
CA GLU A 21 -5.83 1.68 9.16
C GLU A 21 -5.17 3.02 8.88
N LEU A 22 -5.49 3.60 7.74
CA LEU A 22 -4.97 4.90 7.38
C LEU A 22 -6.14 5.80 7.04
N SER A 23 -6.14 7.00 7.63
CA SER A 23 -7.13 8.01 7.30
C SER A 23 -6.57 8.89 6.20
N MET A 24 -7.39 9.12 5.18
CA MET A 24 -7.03 10.00 4.08
C MET A 24 -8.05 11.13 4.01
N GLU A 25 -7.58 12.32 3.72
CA GLU A 25 -8.48 13.47 3.70
C GLU A 25 -9.49 13.39 2.56
N LYS A 26 -9.07 12.84 1.44
CA LYS A 26 -9.92 12.74 0.26
C LYS A 26 -9.46 11.56 -0.59
N SER A 27 -10.25 11.26 -1.59
CA SER A 27 -9.91 10.22 -2.53
C SER A 27 -8.55 10.51 -3.17
N GLN A 28 -7.72 9.48 -3.27
CA GLN A 28 -6.37 9.59 -3.81
C GLN A 28 -6.11 8.46 -4.78
N THR A 29 -5.12 8.67 -5.65
CA THR A 29 -4.65 7.60 -6.51
C THR A 29 -3.66 6.72 -5.75
N VAL A 30 -3.36 5.57 -6.35
CA VAL A 30 -2.34 4.68 -5.81
C VAL A 30 -1.00 5.40 -5.72
N SER A 31 -0.68 6.23 -6.71
CA SER A 31 0.56 7.02 -6.70
C SER A 31 0.62 7.96 -5.50
N ASP A 32 -0.49 8.63 -5.21
CA ASP A 32 -0.55 9.53 -4.06
C ASP A 32 -0.35 8.77 -2.76
N LEU A 33 -0.99 7.61 -2.64
CA LEU A 33 -0.86 6.79 -1.46
C LEU A 33 0.57 6.30 -1.29
N ARG A 34 1.20 5.88 -2.38
CA ARG A 34 2.58 5.42 -2.35
C ARG A 34 3.50 6.52 -1.83
N ASP A 35 3.34 7.74 -2.33
CA ASP A 35 4.14 8.87 -1.87
C ASP A 35 3.94 9.13 -0.38
N GLN A 36 2.69 9.05 0.08
CA GLN A 36 2.38 9.26 1.48
C GLN A 36 3.01 8.18 2.36
N LEU A 37 2.92 6.92 1.95
CA LEU A 37 3.49 5.82 2.71
C LEU A 37 5.01 5.91 2.76
N GLU A 38 5.64 6.34 1.67
CA GLU A 38 7.10 6.46 1.65
C GLU A 38 7.60 7.61 2.50
N LYS A 39 6.75 8.58 2.79
CA LYS A 39 7.08 9.61 3.76
C LYS A 39 6.99 9.10 5.19
N ILE A 40 5.97 8.27 5.45
CA ILE A 40 5.78 7.68 6.78
C ILE A 40 6.84 6.61 7.04
N TYR A 41 7.11 5.81 6.04
CA TYR A 41 8.05 4.68 6.14
C TYR A 41 9.11 4.80 5.04
N PRO A 42 10.16 5.59 5.28
CA PRO A 42 11.20 5.77 4.25
C PRO A 42 11.85 4.47 3.77
N LYS A 43 11.80 3.43 4.56
CA LYS A 43 12.34 2.13 4.15
C LYS A 43 11.69 1.60 2.89
N LEU A 44 10.44 1.99 2.64
CA LEU A 44 9.73 1.52 1.46
C LEU A 44 10.39 1.97 0.17
N LYS A 45 11.13 3.07 0.19
CA LYS A 45 11.81 3.57 -1.01
C LYS A 45 12.83 2.59 -1.55
N SER A 46 13.38 1.74 -0.70
CA SER A 46 14.40 0.78 -1.11
C SER A 46 13.83 -0.60 -1.35
N ILE A 47 12.52 -0.75 -1.26
CA ILE A 47 11.85 -2.03 -1.49
C ILE A 47 11.03 -1.90 -2.76
N ASP A 48 11.17 -2.88 -3.64
CA ASP A 48 10.35 -2.97 -4.83
C ASP A 48 9.07 -3.67 -4.40
N TYR A 49 7.94 -2.99 -4.48
CA TYR A 49 6.69 -3.59 -4.04
C TYR A 49 5.57 -3.26 -5.01
N ARG A 50 4.53 -4.08 -4.99
CA ARG A 50 3.35 -3.89 -5.81
C ARG A 50 2.16 -3.59 -4.92
N ILE A 51 1.19 -2.88 -5.47
CA ILE A 51 0.00 -2.51 -4.73
C ILE A 51 -1.22 -3.17 -5.35
N ALA A 52 -2.01 -3.85 -4.50
CA ALA A 52 -3.29 -4.40 -4.90
C ALA A 52 -4.37 -3.69 -4.11
N VAL A 53 -5.49 -3.41 -4.77
CA VAL A 53 -6.64 -2.81 -4.10
C VAL A 53 -7.78 -3.79 -4.22
N ASN A 54 -8.35 -4.15 -3.08
CA ASN A 54 -9.43 -5.14 -3.01
C ASN A 54 -9.07 -6.41 -3.76
N GLN A 55 -7.82 -6.87 -3.53
CA GLN A 55 -7.28 -8.12 -4.06
C GLN A 55 -7.00 -8.14 -5.56
N SER A 56 -6.95 -6.97 -6.18
CA SER A 56 -6.60 -6.87 -7.60
C SER A 56 -5.41 -5.94 -7.76
N LEU A 57 -4.41 -6.36 -8.52
CA LEU A 57 -3.28 -5.49 -8.83
C LEU A 57 -3.79 -4.32 -9.66
N VAL A 58 -3.33 -3.12 -9.32
CA VAL A 58 -3.80 -1.92 -9.98
C VAL A 58 -2.62 -1.04 -10.37
N GLU A 59 -2.87 -0.13 -11.29
CA GLU A 59 -1.83 0.79 -11.73
C GLU A 59 -1.82 2.05 -10.87
N SER A 60 -0.78 2.86 -11.06
CA SER A 60 -0.54 4.00 -10.18
C SER A 60 -1.62 5.07 -10.28
N ASN A 61 -2.35 5.13 -11.39
CA ASN A 61 -3.41 6.11 -11.55
C ASN A 61 -4.79 5.64 -11.06
N TYR A 62 -4.85 4.45 -10.49
CA TYR A 62 -6.11 3.93 -9.97
C TYR A 62 -6.59 4.77 -8.78
N SER A 63 -7.87 5.14 -8.77
CA SER A 63 -8.46 5.93 -7.68
C SER A 63 -8.92 5.01 -6.56
N ILE A 64 -8.39 5.24 -5.36
CA ILE A 64 -8.71 4.42 -4.21
C ILE A 64 -10.00 4.93 -3.58
N GLN A 65 -10.93 4.01 -3.34
CA GLN A 65 -12.23 4.32 -2.76
C GLN A 65 -12.23 4.12 -1.26
N GLN A 66 -13.22 4.71 -0.60
CA GLN A 66 -13.38 4.55 0.84
C GLN A 66 -13.58 3.07 1.18
N ASP A 67 -13.02 2.68 2.33
CA ASP A 67 -13.11 1.32 2.86
C ASP A 67 -12.41 0.27 1.99
N SER A 68 -11.52 0.71 1.10
CA SER A 68 -10.72 -0.22 0.32
C SER A 68 -9.71 -0.95 1.19
N GLU A 69 -9.39 -2.17 0.79
CA GLU A 69 -8.28 -2.92 1.36
C GLU A 69 -7.10 -2.80 0.41
N VAL A 70 -6.01 -2.23 0.89
CA VAL A 70 -4.83 -1.99 0.06
C VAL A 70 -3.69 -2.86 0.57
N ALA A 71 -3.16 -3.71 -0.30
CA ALA A 71 -2.08 -4.63 0.06
C ALA A 71 -0.78 -4.20 -0.61
N LEU A 72 0.29 -4.20 0.17
CA LEU A 72 1.64 -4.02 -0.34
C LEU A 72 2.28 -5.40 -0.42
N LEU A 73 2.65 -5.80 -1.62
CA LEU A 73 3.10 -7.15 -1.92
C LEU A 73 4.55 -7.17 -2.36
N PRO A 74 5.31 -8.22 -1.99
CA PRO A 74 6.67 -8.36 -2.46
C PRO A 74 6.70 -8.49 -3.99
N PRO A 75 7.81 -8.09 -4.61
CA PRO A 75 7.87 -8.00 -6.07
C PRO A 75 7.96 -9.34 -6.78
N PHE A 76 8.43 -10.36 -6.10
CA PHE A 76 8.64 -11.65 -6.73
C PHE A 76 7.43 -12.57 -6.65
N ALA A 77 6.33 -12.07 -6.14
CA ALA A 77 5.14 -12.88 -5.99
C ALA A 77 4.73 -13.46 -7.33
N GLY A 78 4.72 -14.77 -7.43
CA GLY A 78 4.32 -15.43 -8.64
C GLY A 78 5.40 -15.52 -9.69
N GLY A 79 6.53 -14.92 -9.43
CA GLY A 79 7.58 -14.91 -10.44
C GLY A 79 8.60 -15.91 -10.16
#